data_daeace4456b168dd1819d66b10b14128
#
_entry.id   daeace4456b168dd1819d66b10b14128
#
_cell.length_a   1.000
_cell.length_b   1.000
_cell.length_c   1.000
_cell.angle_alpha   90.00
_cell.angle_beta   90.00
_cell.angle_gamma   90.00
#
_symmetry.space_group_name_H-M   'P 1'
#
loop_
_entity.id
_entity.type
_entity.pdbx_description
1 polymer ?
#
loop_
_entity_poly.entity_id
_entity_poly.type
_entity_poly.pdbx_seq_one_letter_code
_entity_poly.pdbx_strand_id
1 'polypeptide(L)'
;MESIQTLYERVPAPADSLPPALAAAYGGGLVIPDSHPGERPYVLVNFIESLDGVISYTQPGEPYLGTVGGKSDIDHMVMGILRARSDAVIFGSGSLREDTGHLHTPAFVSPPHAEAYATMRAALGKGDTQPMSVVMSGSGQLPLDERTLHTPGLRVVIVTTAPGYERLRGEAFSADVEVRSVAATADGEVDVLAMLRMLADDYGVRVALNEGGPLVLASFLAAGAVDELFLTVAPQLAGRTEAAPRRALVEGVAFSPADAPNAQLLSAKQAGNHLFLRYAIGR
;
A
#
# COMPACT_ATOMS: atom_id res chain seq x y z
N MET A 1 -13.77 12.49 17.71
CA MET A 1 -12.66 12.19 16.77
C MET A 1 -12.29 13.50 16.11
N GLU A 2 -11.03 13.84 16.07
CA GLU A 2 -10.53 15.04 15.39
C GLU A 2 -10.76 14.86 13.88
N SER A 3 -11.35 15.86 13.20
CA SER A 3 -11.60 15.78 11.76
C SER A 3 -10.41 16.32 10.97
N ILE A 4 -10.19 15.78 9.79
CA ILE A 4 -9.18 16.28 8.87
C ILE A 4 -9.63 17.66 8.31
N GLN A 5 -8.72 18.62 8.36
CA GLN A 5 -8.91 19.94 7.75
C GLN A 5 -8.16 20.00 6.42
N THR A 6 -8.83 20.42 5.35
CA THR A 6 -8.20 20.68 4.05
C THR A 6 -7.46 22.02 4.08
N LEU A 7 -6.16 21.99 3.83
CA LEU A 7 -5.30 23.17 3.70
C LEU A 7 -5.15 23.60 2.23
N TYR A 8 -5.08 22.61 1.34
CA TYR A 8 -4.96 22.80 -0.11
C TYR A 8 -5.62 21.63 -0.84
N GLU A 9 -6.33 21.94 -1.91
CA GLU A 9 -6.91 20.96 -2.83
C GLU A 9 -6.81 21.52 -4.25
N ARG A 10 -6.07 20.84 -5.13
CA ARG A 10 -5.87 21.30 -6.51
C ARG A 10 -7.17 21.28 -7.31
N VAL A 11 -7.94 20.20 -7.16
CA VAL A 11 -9.26 20.03 -7.76
C VAL A 11 -10.17 19.46 -6.69
N PRO A 12 -11.11 20.25 -6.15
CA PRO A 12 -12.03 19.77 -5.14
C PRO A 12 -12.83 18.57 -5.65
N ALA A 13 -12.85 17.50 -4.85
CA ALA A 13 -13.67 16.33 -5.13
C ALA A 13 -15.14 16.58 -4.73
N PRO A 14 -16.13 16.03 -5.45
CA PRO A 14 -17.52 16.07 -5.04
C PRO A 14 -17.69 15.48 -3.63
N ALA A 15 -18.54 16.11 -2.81
CA ALA A 15 -18.73 15.69 -1.43
C ALA A 15 -19.33 14.28 -1.30
N ASP A 16 -20.07 13.83 -2.30
CA ASP A 16 -20.69 12.49 -2.40
C ASP A 16 -19.78 11.40 -2.97
N SER A 17 -18.52 11.74 -3.25
CA SER A 17 -17.53 10.75 -3.72
C SER A 17 -17.07 9.76 -2.63
N LEU A 18 -17.38 10.04 -1.37
CA LEU A 18 -17.20 9.16 -0.21
C LEU A 18 -18.54 9.02 0.54
N PRO A 19 -18.78 7.90 1.25
CA PRO A 19 -19.86 7.81 2.22
C PRO A 19 -19.82 8.97 3.21
N PRO A 20 -20.99 9.52 3.65
CA PRO A 20 -21.04 10.74 4.47
C PRO A 20 -20.15 10.71 5.71
N ALA A 21 -20.08 9.58 6.41
CA ALA A 21 -19.24 9.43 7.59
C ALA A 21 -17.73 9.55 7.26
N LEU A 22 -17.29 8.96 6.15
CA LEU A 22 -15.91 9.05 5.69
C LEU A 22 -15.60 10.44 5.13
N ALA A 23 -16.52 11.06 4.38
CA ALA A 23 -16.36 12.41 3.88
C ALA A 23 -16.19 13.42 5.02
N ALA A 24 -17.00 13.29 6.08
CA ALA A 24 -16.90 14.14 7.27
C ALA A 24 -15.57 13.96 8.00
N ALA A 25 -15.09 12.72 8.15
CA ALA A 25 -13.83 12.42 8.82
C ALA A 25 -12.60 12.81 7.98
N TYR A 26 -12.64 12.60 6.66
CA TYR A 26 -11.59 12.92 5.69
C TYR A 26 -11.50 14.42 5.35
N GLY A 27 -12.48 15.21 5.74
CA GLY A 27 -12.53 16.64 5.43
C GLY A 27 -12.87 16.91 3.97
N GLY A 28 -13.83 16.19 3.40
CA GLY A 28 -14.34 16.35 2.04
C GLY A 28 -14.37 15.05 1.24
N GLY A 29 -14.55 15.18 -0.08
CA GLY A 29 -14.54 14.04 -1.00
C GLY A 29 -13.14 13.56 -1.37
N LEU A 30 -13.08 12.39 -2.01
CA LEU A 30 -11.88 11.82 -2.58
C LEU A 30 -12.23 11.10 -3.89
N VAL A 31 -11.71 11.60 -4.99
CA VAL A 31 -11.82 10.95 -6.29
C VAL A 31 -10.47 10.34 -6.68
N ILE A 32 -10.49 9.07 -6.97
CA ILE A 32 -9.36 8.30 -7.49
C ILE A 32 -9.81 7.70 -8.83
N PRO A 33 -9.03 7.77 -9.90
CA PRO A 33 -9.38 7.14 -11.17
C PRO A 33 -9.74 5.66 -11.01
N ASP A 34 -10.72 5.20 -11.80
CA ASP A 34 -11.19 3.80 -11.75
C ASP A 34 -10.25 2.83 -12.47
N SER A 35 -9.35 3.35 -13.29
CA SER A 35 -8.38 2.57 -14.05
C SER A 35 -7.26 3.46 -14.55
N HIS A 36 -6.15 2.86 -14.92
CA HIS A 36 -5.08 3.50 -15.67
C HIS A 36 -5.40 3.44 -17.17
N PRO A 37 -5.04 4.47 -17.99
CA PRO A 37 -5.27 4.45 -19.43
C PRO A 37 -4.43 3.43 -20.22
N GLY A 38 -3.40 2.83 -19.58
CA GLY A 38 -2.58 1.75 -20.15
C GLY A 38 -3.03 0.36 -19.70
N GLU A 39 -2.23 -0.64 -20.02
CA GLU A 39 -2.49 -2.07 -19.78
C GLU A 39 -2.18 -2.53 -18.32
N ARG A 40 -2.22 -1.64 -17.36
CA ARG A 40 -1.94 -1.94 -15.93
C ARG A 40 -2.96 -1.28 -15.01
N PRO A 41 -3.10 -1.74 -13.78
CA PRO A 41 -3.91 -1.05 -12.77
C PRO A 41 -3.41 0.38 -12.51
N TYR A 42 -4.31 1.25 -12.08
CA TYR A 42 -3.95 2.52 -11.45
C TYR A 42 -3.34 2.21 -10.07
N VAL A 43 -2.12 2.67 -9.81
CA VAL A 43 -1.35 2.31 -8.62
C VAL A 43 -1.30 3.47 -7.64
N LEU A 44 -1.91 3.24 -6.48
CA LEU A 44 -1.79 4.08 -5.30
C LEU A 44 -0.64 3.56 -4.43
N VAL A 45 0.03 4.48 -3.77
CA VAL A 45 1.03 4.17 -2.74
C VAL A 45 0.61 4.86 -1.45
N ASN A 46 0.71 4.19 -0.30
CA ASN A 46 0.40 4.76 1.00
C ASN A 46 1.53 4.52 2.00
N PHE A 47 2.03 5.60 2.60
CA PHE A 47 3.09 5.57 3.60
C PHE A 47 2.87 6.60 4.69
N ILE A 48 3.48 6.34 5.85
CA ILE A 48 3.70 7.32 6.91
C ILE A 48 5.19 7.48 7.14
N GLU A 49 5.64 8.72 7.34
CA GLU A 49 7.04 9.03 7.67
C GLU A 49 7.15 10.06 8.79
N SER A 50 8.30 10.09 9.44
CA SER A 50 8.70 11.16 10.35
C SER A 50 9.09 12.43 9.60
N LEU A 51 9.25 13.57 10.29
CA LEU A 51 9.71 14.83 9.70
C LEU A 51 11.10 14.74 9.03
N ASP A 52 11.89 13.75 9.40
CA ASP A 52 13.22 13.49 8.85
C ASP A 52 13.25 12.28 7.90
N GLY A 53 12.07 11.85 7.38
CA GLY A 53 11.93 10.87 6.32
C GLY A 53 12.19 9.42 6.74
N VAL A 54 11.98 9.08 8.01
CA VAL A 54 12.05 7.69 8.50
C VAL A 54 10.66 7.09 8.49
N ILE A 55 10.50 5.90 7.89
CA ILE A 55 9.21 5.21 7.78
C ILE A 55 9.04 4.09 8.80
N SER A 56 10.12 3.61 9.42
CA SER A 56 10.06 2.53 10.41
C SER A 56 11.20 2.64 11.43
N TYR A 57 10.87 2.39 12.69
CA TYR A 57 11.87 2.22 13.75
C TYR A 57 12.49 0.83 13.72
N THR A 58 11.81 -0.15 13.13
CA THR A 58 12.27 -1.53 13.03
C THR A 58 13.40 -1.65 12.02
N GLN A 59 14.49 -2.29 12.41
CA GLN A 59 15.59 -2.63 11.52
C GLN A 59 15.33 -4.01 10.90
N PRO A 60 15.90 -4.31 9.72
CA PRO A 60 15.80 -5.63 9.12
C PRO A 60 16.27 -6.73 10.08
N GLY A 61 15.39 -7.72 10.34
CA GLY A 61 15.68 -8.84 11.24
C GLY A 61 15.51 -8.57 12.73
N GLU A 62 15.15 -7.35 13.12
CA GLU A 62 14.88 -6.98 14.51
C GLU A 62 13.38 -7.11 14.84
N PRO A 63 13.03 -7.32 16.13
CA PRO A 63 11.64 -7.27 16.56
C PRO A 63 11.00 -5.92 16.24
N TYR A 64 9.68 -5.94 16.02
CA TYR A 64 8.91 -4.72 15.76
C TYR A 64 9.04 -3.71 16.91
N LEU A 65 9.58 -2.54 16.61
CA LEU A 65 9.84 -1.46 17.58
C LEU A 65 8.75 -0.38 17.65
N GLY A 66 7.71 -0.49 16.81
CA GLY A 66 6.62 0.48 16.74
C GLY A 66 6.57 1.26 15.43
N THR A 67 5.42 1.87 15.18
CA THR A 67 5.17 2.71 14.01
C THR A 67 5.69 4.13 14.22
N VAL A 68 6.13 4.74 13.15
CA VAL A 68 6.34 6.19 13.07
C VAL A 68 4.98 6.89 13.24
N GLY A 69 4.94 7.96 14.03
CA GLY A 69 3.69 8.71 14.29
C GLY A 69 2.78 8.10 15.36
N GLY A 70 3.14 6.94 15.95
CA GLY A 70 2.31 6.24 16.90
C GLY A 70 1.05 5.63 16.24
N LYS A 71 0.04 5.33 17.05
CA LYS A 71 -1.26 4.83 16.55
C LYS A 71 -2.16 6.02 16.25
N SER A 72 -2.09 6.57 15.05
CA SER A 72 -2.99 7.62 14.59
C SER A 72 -4.27 6.98 14.02
N ASP A 73 -5.39 7.12 14.73
CA ASP A 73 -6.69 6.62 14.26
C ASP A 73 -7.10 7.26 12.93
N ILE A 74 -6.66 8.50 12.68
CA ILE A 74 -6.95 9.21 11.43
C ILE A 74 -6.13 8.65 10.29
N ASP A 75 -4.85 8.35 10.51
CA ASP A 75 -4.01 7.68 9.50
C ASP A 75 -4.56 6.29 9.15
N HIS A 76 -4.96 5.52 10.16
CA HIS A 76 -5.63 4.24 9.95
C HIS A 76 -6.95 4.38 9.19
N MET A 77 -7.72 5.44 9.43
CA MET A 77 -8.95 5.71 8.70
C MET A 77 -8.65 6.02 7.22
N VAL A 78 -7.65 6.84 6.93
CA VAL A 78 -7.22 7.13 5.54
C VAL A 78 -6.74 5.86 4.85
N MET A 79 -5.89 5.07 5.51
CA MET A 79 -5.45 3.75 5.02
C MET A 79 -6.65 2.84 4.71
N GLY A 80 -7.66 2.80 5.57
CA GLY A 80 -8.91 2.06 5.36
C GLY A 80 -9.68 2.54 4.12
N ILE A 81 -9.75 3.85 3.87
CA ILE A 81 -10.36 4.42 2.64
C ILE A 81 -9.60 3.93 1.40
N LEU A 82 -8.27 3.99 1.40
CA LEU A 82 -7.45 3.57 0.26
C LEU A 82 -7.57 2.06 -0.01
N ARG A 83 -7.59 1.24 1.04
CA ARG A 83 -7.86 -0.21 0.93
C ARG A 83 -9.27 -0.47 0.41
N ALA A 84 -10.28 0.24 0.90
CA ALA A 84 -11.67 0.09 0.42
C ALA A 84 -11.81 0.50 -1.06
N ARG A 85 -11.05 1.49 -1.52
CA ARG A 85 -11.02 1.92 -2.93
C ARG A 85 -10.40 0.88 -3.85
N SER A 86 -9.44 0.10 -3.36
CA SER A 86 -8.60 -0.76 -4.17
C SER A 86 -9.22 -2.14 -4.45
N ASP A 87 -8.84 -2.76 -5.57
CA ASP A 87 -9.15 -4.15 -5.91
C ASP A 87 -8.13 -5.10 -5.27
N ALA A 88 -6.88 -4.62 -5.16
CA ALA A 88 -5.78 -5.38 -4.57
C ALA A 88 -4.92 -4.48 -3.67
N VAL A 89 -4.38 -5.06 -2.60
CA VAL A 89 -3.34 -4.46 -1.75
C VAL A 89 -2.06 -5.27 -1.90
N ILE A 90 -0.99 -4.62 -2.35
CA ILE A 90 0.30 -5.22 -2.65
C ILE A 90 1.28 -4.91 -1.51
N PHE A 91 1.95 -5.93 -1.02
CA PHE A 91 2.99 -5.79 0.00
C PHE A 91 4.07 -6.86 -0.16
N GLY A 92 5.23 -6.62 0.44
CA GLY A 92 6.36 -7.54 0.34
C GLY A 92 6.34 -8.64 1.41
N SER A 93 7.08 -9.72 1.18
CA SER A 93 7.30 -10.76 2.18
C SER A 93 7.95 -10.24 3.48
N GLY A 94 8.64 -9.10 3.42
CA GLY A 94 9.15 -8.41 4.61
C GLY A 94 8.05 -7.96 5.55
N SER A 95 6.96 -7.42 5.02
CA SER A 95 5.79 -6.99 5.82
C SER A 95 5.16 -8.14 6.59
N LEU A 96 5.06 -9.32 5.99
CA LEU A 96 4.55 -10.53 6.68
C LEU A 96 5.44 -10.94 7.86
N ARG A 97 6.75 -10.74 7.76
CA ARG A 97 7.69 -11.09 8.83
C ARG A 97 7.73 -10.06 9.95
N GLU A 98 7.53 -8.79 9.62
CA GLU A 98 7.70 -7.67 10.56
C GLU A 98 6.39 -7.31 11.26
N ASP A 99 5.24 -7.43 10.60
CA ASP A 99 3.91 -7.11 11.14
C ASP A 99 3.02 -8.36 11.17
N THR A 100 3.41 -9.31 12.03
CA THR A 100 2.76 -10.61 12.13
C THR A 100 1.29 -10.48 12.55
N GLY A 101 0.42 -11.24 11.89
CA GLY A 101 -1.02 -11.26 12.16
C GLY A 101 -1.80 -10.07 11.59
N HIS A 102 -1.15 -9.13 10.90
CA HIS A 102 -1.82 -8.02 10.24
C HIS A 102 -2.60 -8.51 9.01
N LEU A 103 -3.83 -8.00 8.85
CA LEU A 103 -4.64 -8.22 7.65
C LEU A 103 -4.77 -6.90 6.87
N HIS A 104 -4.41 -6.94 5.60
CA HIS A 104 -4.46 -5.77 4.72
C HIS A 104 -5.88 -5.50 4.22
N THR A 105 -6.85 -5.43 5.16
CA THR A 105 -8.25 -5.13 4.88
C THR A 105 -8.67 -3.80 5.50
N PRO A 106 -9.67 -3.10 4.94
CA PRO A 106 -10.15 -1.81 5.46
C PRO A 106 -10.63 -1.91 6.91
N ALA A 107 -11.46 -2.91 7.20
CA ALA A 107 -12.05 -3.09 8.52
C ALA A 107 -11.04 -3.49 9.60
N PHE A 108 -9.95 -4.18 9.22
CA PHE A 108 -8.91 -4.57 10.17
C PHE A 108 -8.13 -3.35 10.67
N VAL A 109 -7.76 -2.43 9.76
CA VAL A 109 -6.93 -1.28 10.13
C VAL A 109 -7.73 -0.20 10.87
N SER A 110 -9.03 -0.04 10.55
CA SER A 110 -9.89 0.96 11.19
C SER A 110 -11.29 0.39 11.44
N PRO A 111 -11.45 -0.49 12.46
CA PRO A 111 -12.72 -1.15 12.78
C PRO A 111 -13.91 -0.21 12.99
N PRO A 112 -13.75 1.00 13.57
CA PRO A 112 -14.86 1.92 13.75
C PRO A 112 -15.53 2.37 12.45
N HIS A 113 -14.85 2.26 11.30
CA HIS A 113 -15.35 2.67 9.98
C HIS A 113 -15.74 1.50 9.08
N ALA A 114 -15.77 0.26 9.59
CA ALA A 114 -15.98 -0.96 8.80
C ALA A 114 -17.23 -0.91 7.91
N GLU A 115 -18.37 -0.46 8.46
CA GLU A 115 -19.63 -0.33 7.72
C GLU A 115 -19.54 0.71 6.58
N ALA A 116 -18.88 1.85 6.84
CA ALA A 116 -18.69 2.88 5.82
C ALA A 116 -17.77 2.40 4.69
N TYR A 117 -16.74 1.60 4.98
CA TYR A 117 -15.91 0.97 3.95
C TYR A 117 -16.69 -0.06 3.13
N ALA A 118 -17.53 -0.88 3.77
CA ALA A 118 -18.39 -1.83 3.05
C ALA A 118 -19.37 -1.09 2.12
N THR A 119 -20.00 0.00 2.61
CA THR A 119 -20.87 0.87 1.81
C THR A 119 -20.12 1.46 0.61
N MET A 120 -18.89 1.95 0.81
CA MET A 120 -18.04 2.46 -0.26
C MET A 120 -17.73 1.38 -1.31
N ARG A 121 -17.35 0.18 -0.88
CA ARG A 121 -17.06 -0.93 -1.80
C ARG A 121 -18.28 -1.34 -2.61
N ALA A 122 -19.45 -1.43 -1.97
CA ALA A 122 -20.72 -1.73 -2.65
C ALA A 122 -21.03 -0.67 -3.72
N ALA A 123 -20.91 0.62 -3.39
CA ALA A 123 -21.13 1.73 -4.33
C ALA A 123 -20.15 1.72 -5.52
N LEU A 124 -18.93 1.20 -5.32
CA LEU A 124 -17.93 1.01 -6.37
C LEU A 124 -18.12 -0.30 -7.17
N GLY A 125 -19.18 -1.06 -6.92
CA GLY A 125 -19.45 -2.34 -7.58
C GLY A 125 -18.50 -3.47 -7.16
N LYS A 126 -17.80 -3.33 -6.02
CA LYS A 126 -16.83 -4.33 -5.52
C LYS A 126 -17.50 -5.37 -4.60
N GLY A 127 -18.80 -5.23 -4.32
CA GLY A 127 -19.57 -6.13 -3.47
C GLY A 127 -19.05 -6.20 -2.03
N ASP A 128 -19.34 -7.32 -1.36
CA ASP A 128 -18.94 -7.57 0.03
C ASP A 128 -17.53 -8.18 0.15
N THR A 129 -16.81 -8.32 -0.97
CA THR A 129 -15.46 -8.92 -0.96
C THR A 129 -14.44 -7.96 -0.40
N GLN A 130 -13.42 -8.49 0.28
CA GLN A 130 -12.25 -7.71 0.67
C GLN A 130 -11.33 -7.46 -0.55
N PRO A 131 -10.48 -6.42 -0.55
CA PRO A 131 -9.44 -6.30 -1.54
C PRO A 131 -8.54 -7.54 -1.50
N MET A 132 -8.11 -8.01 -2.65
CA MET A 132 -7.18 -9.14 -2.76
C MET A 132 -5.83 -8.77 -2.14
N SER A 133 -5.28 -9.65 -1.29
CA SER A 133 -3.92 -9.49 -0.76
C SER A 133 -2.92 -10.03 -1.77
N VAL A 134 -1.98 -9.20 -2.22
CA VAL A 134 -0.92 -9.58 -3.15
C VAL A 134 0.42 -9.54 -2.43
N VAL A 135 1.00 -10.72 -2.21
CA VAL A 135 2.30 -10.88 -1.54
C VAL A 135 3.40 -10.97 -2.59
N MET A 136 4.28 -9.98 -2.64
CA MET A 136 5.40 -9.95 -3.57
C MET A 136 6.67 -10.54 -2.93
N SER A 137 7.25 -11.59 -3.53
CA SER A 137 8.47 -12.22 -3.04
C SER A 137 9.26 -12.88 -4.17
N GLY A 138 10.36 -12.27 -4.61
CA GLY A 138 11.20 -12.83 -5.69
C GLY A 138 11.69 -14.25 -5.36
N SER A 139 12.16 -14.48 -4.14
CA SER A 139 12.71 -15.77 -3.69
C SER A 139 11.67 -16.80 -3.27
N GLY A 140 10.40 -16.43 -3.08
CA GLY A 140 9.38 -17.30 -2.48
C GLY A 140 9.61 -17.64 -1.00
N GLN A 141 10.51 -16.95 -0.31
CA GLN A 141 10.71 -17.14 1.13
C GLN A 141 9.65 -16.35 1.91
N LEU A 142 8.72 -17.06 2.53
CA LEU A 142 7.59 -16.51 3.28
C LEU A 142 7.48 -17.17 4.66
N PRO A 143 6.96 -16.49 5.68
CA PRO A 143 6.47 -17.13 6.91
C PRO A 143 5.14 -17.84 6.56
N LEU A 144 5.20 -19.15 6.36
CA LEU A 144 4.06 -19.93 5.85
C LEU A 144 2.91 -20.08 6.86
N ASP A 145 3.16 -19.82 8.13
CA ASP A 145 2.20 -19.84 9.23
C ASP A 145 1.49 -18.49 9.44
N GLU A 146 1.76 -17.50 8.55
CA GLU A 146 1.22 -16.16 8.71
C GLU A 146 -0.30 -16.11 8.49
N ARG A 147 -0.99 -15.36 9.36
CA ARG A 147 -2.46 -15.26 9.39
C ARG A 147 -3.09 -14.93 8.04
N THR A 148 -2.47 -14.05 7.26
CA THR A 148 -2.94 -13.67 5.93
C THR A 148 -3.13 -14.88 5.01
N LEU A 149 -2.24 -15.89 5.11
CA LEU A 149 -2.28 -17.10 4.28
C LEU A 149 -3.34 -18.13 4.74
N HIS A 150 -3.94 -17.93 5.90
CA HIS A 150 -4.87 -18.87 6.53
C HIS A 150 -6.23 -18.27 6.88
N THR A 151 -6.47 -16.98 6.55
CA THR A 151 -7.76 -16.33 6.82
C THR A 151 -8.81 -16.75 5.79
N PRO A 152 -9.88 -17.47 6.19
CA PRO A 152 -10.92 -17.90 5.26
C PRO A 152 -11.61 -16.69 4.58
N GLY A 153 -11.89 -16.81 3.29
CA GLY A 153 -12.55 -15.78 2.49
C GLY A 153 -11.67 -14.57 2.13
N LEU A 154 -10.39 -14.56 2.55
CA LEU A 154 -9.42 -13.58 2.10
C LEU A 154 -8.67 -14.15 0.88
N ARG A 155 -8.93 -13.59 -0.30
CA ARG A 155 -8.19 -13.98 -1.50
C ARG A 155 -6.76 -13.49 -1.43
N VAL A 156 -5.80 -14.40 -1.60
CA VAL A 156 -4.36 -14.09 -1.57
C VAL A 156 -3.70 -14.57 -2.85
N VAL A 157 -2.89 -13.72 -3.46
CA VAL A 157 -2.03 -14.10 -4.58
C VAL A 157 -0.58 -13.86 -4.19
N ILE A 158 0.20 -14.93 -4.11
CA ILE A 158 1.65 -14.85 -3.91
C ILE A 158 2.28 -14.71 -5.29
N VAL A 159 2.89 -13.56 -5.57
CA VAL A 159 3.58 -13.30 -6.84
C VAL A 159 5.06 -13.46 -6.64
N THR A 160 5.65 -14.34 -7.44
CA THR A 160 7.05 -14.73 -7.29
C THR A 160 7.74 -14.93 -8.65
N THR A 161 9.02 -15.25 -8.65
CA THR A 161 9.78 -15.66 -9.84
C THR A 161 9.70 -17.19 -10.05
N ALA A 162 10.20 -17.71 -11.16
CA ALA A 162 10.22 -19.15 -11.40
C ALA A 162 10.95 -19.95 -10.29
N PRO A 163 12.15 -19.54 -9.80
CA PRO A 163 12.76 -20.20 -8.65
C PRO A 163 11.95 -20.11 -7.36
N GLY A 164 11.27 -18.97 -7.11
CA GLY A 164 10.38 -18.80 -5.96
C GLY A 164 9.14 -19.69 -6.05
N TYR A 165 8.58 -19.84 -7.25
CA TYR A 165 7.46 -20.74 -7.51
C TYR A 165 7.82 -22.20 -7.22
N GLU A 166 8.97 -22.68 -7.69
CA GLU A 166 9.43 -24.04 -7.40
C GLU A 166 9.66 -24.28 -5.90
N ARG A 167 10.09 -23.25 -5.16
CA ARG A 167 10.22 -23.32 -3.70
C ARG A 167 8.87 -23.49 -3.00
N LEU A 168 7.84 -22.79 -3.46
CA LEU A 168 6.48 -22.82 -2.87
C LEU A 168 5.64 -23.99 -3.40
N ARG A 169 6.13 -24.68 -4.42
CA ARG A 169 5.43 -25.83 -5.02
C ARG A 169 5.29 -26.95 -4.03
N GLY A 170 4.07 -27.33 -3.77
CA GLY A 170 3.74 -28.43 -2.83
C GLY A 170 3.51 -27.95 -1.40
N GLU A 171 3.68 -26.67 -1.09
CA GLU A 171 3.24 -26.11 0.18
C GLU A 171 1.71 -26.10 0.26
N ALA A 172 1.18 -26.40 1.44
CA ALA A 172 -0.27 -26.43 1.69
C ALA A 172 -0.76 -25.05 2.14
N PHE A 173 -1.55 -24.41 1.29
CA PHE A 173 -2.23 -23.17 1.61
C PHE A 173 -3.73 -23.39 1.78
N SER A 174 -4.45 -22.39 2.29
CA SER A 174 -5.92 -22.39 2.21
C SER A 174 -6.36 -22.32 0.74
N ALA A 175 -7.63 -22.71 0.47
CA ALA A 175 -8.18 -22.69 -0.89
C ALA A 175 -8.20 -21.31 -1.56
N ASP A 176 -8.09 -20.22 -0.77
CA ASP A 176 -8.13 -18.84 -1.24
C ASP A 176 -6.72 -18.28 -1.57
N VAL A 177 -5.67 -19.10 -1.47
CA VAL A 177 -4.27 -18.71 -1.76
C VAL A 177 -3.82 -19.32 -3.08
N GLU A 178 -3.34 -18.48 -3.99
CA GLU A 178 -2.78 -18.88 -5.28
C GLU A 178 -1.33 -18.40 -5.39
N VAL A 179 -0.45 -19.24 -5.92
CA VAL A 179 0.96 -18.89 -6.22
C VAL A 179 1.10 -18.66 -7.72
N ARG A 180 1.60 -17.50 -8.12
CA ARG A 180 1.79 -17.10 -9.51
C ARG A 180 3.25 -16.75 -9.76
N SER A 181 3.80 -17.34 -10.81
CA SER A 181 5.12 -16.96 -11.32
C SER A 181 4.98 -15.92 -12.41
N VAL A 182 5.78 -14.87 -12.33
CA VAL A 182 5.91 -13.85 -13.38
C VAL A 182 7.38 -13.71 -13.80
N ALA A 183 7.63 -12.90 -14.83
CA ALA A 183 8.99 -12.57 -15.26
C ALA A 183 9.82 -12.00 -14.09
N ALA A 184 11.10 -12.26 -14.10
CA ALA A 184 12.05 -11.66 -13.17
C ALA A 184 12.85 -10.54 -13.88
N THR A 185 13.29 -9.55 -13.08
CA THR A 185 14.30 -8.58 -13.50
C THR A 185 15.66 -9.24 -13.65
N ALA A 186 16.64 -8.51 -14.17
CA ALA A 186 18.03 -9.00 -14.28
C ALA A 186 18.64 -9.39 -12.91
N ASP A 187 18.19 -8.75 -11.84
CA ASP A 187 18.64 -9.01 -10.47
C ASP A 187 17.85 -10.15 -9.79
N GLY A 188 16.94 -10.81 -10.51
CA GLY A 188 16.16 -11.95 -10.02
C GLY A 188 14.94 -11.56 -9.16
N GLU A 189 14.57 -10.30 -9.14
CA GLU A 189 13.37 -9.80 -8.46
C GLU A 189 12.13 -9.89 -9.37
N VAL A 190 10.94 -9.77 -8.78
CA VAL A 190 9.67 -9.75 -9.52
C VAL A 190 9.63 -8.55 -10.46
N ASP A 191 9.37 -8.77 -11.75
CA ASP A 191 9.07 -7.69 -12.69
C ASP A 191 7.71 -7.07 -12.35
N VAL A 192 7.74 -5.82 -11.89
CA VAL A 192 6.55 -5.08 -11.44
C VAL A 192 5.52 -4.91 -12.56
N LEU A 193 5.97 -4.60 -13.79
CA LEU A 193 5.03 -4.40 -14.91
C LEU A 193 4.40 -5.72 -15.35
N ALA A 194 5.16 -6.81 -15.36
CA ALA A 194 4.63 -8.14 -15.64
C ALA A 194 3.60 -8.57 -14.57
N MET A 195 3.90 -8.32 -13.30
CA MET A 195 2.96 -8.57 -12.20
C MET A 195 1.69 -7.74 -12.35
N LEU A 196 1.78 -6.45 -12.60
CA LEU A 196 0.62 -5.57 -12.73
C LEU A 196 -0.26 -5.95 -13.94
N ARG A 197 0.33 -6.31 -15.08
CA ARG A 197 -0.43 -6.82 -16.23
C ARG A 197 -1.17 -8.12 -15.86
N MET A 198 -0.49 -9.07 -15.25
CA MET A 198 -1.11 -10.33 -14.79
C MET A 198 -2.28 -10.05 -13.82
N LEU A 199 -2.13 -9.08 -12.89
CA LEU A 199 -3.21 -8.69 -11.99
C LEU A 199 -4.40 -8.07 -12.73
N ALA A 200 -4.15 -7.28 -13.78
CA ALA A 200 -5.21 -6.72 -14.62
C ALA A 200 -5.92 -7.80 -15.44
N ASP A 201 -5.15 -8.64 -16.14
CA ASP A 201 -5.66 -9.59 -17.12
C ASP A 201 -6.37 -10.78 -16.48
N ASP A 202 -5.74 -11.38 -15.46
CA ASP A 202 -6.25 -12.63 -14.86
C ASP A 202 -7.22 -12.39 -13.71
N TYR A 203 -7.14 -11.24 -13.04
CA TYR A 203 -7.93 -10.95 -11.84
C TYR A 203 -8.84 -9.72 -11.97
N GLY A 204 -8.75 -8.98 -13.07
CA GLY A 204 -9.54 -7.78 -13.29
C GLY A 204 -9.21 -6.62 -12.36
N VAL A 205 -7.99 -6.60 -11.79
CA VAL A 205 -7.53 -5.51 -10.92
C VAL A 205 -7.40 -4.22 -11.73
N ARG A 206 -8.15 -3.20 -11.37
CA ARG A 206 -8.11 -1.88 -12.01
C ARG A 206 -7.41 -0.83 -11.15
N VAL A 207 -7.52 -0.95 -9.83
CA VAL A 207 -6.86 -0.09 -8.86
C VAL A 207 -6.11 -0.96 -7.87
N ALA A 208 -4.81 -0.77 -7.77
CA ALA A 208 -3.95 -1.46 -6.82
C ALA A 208 -3.39 -0.47 -5.79
N LEU A 209 -3.32 -0.87 -4.53
CA LEU A 209 -2.69 -0.11 -3.46
C LEU A 209 -1.37 -0.80 -3.07
N ASN A 210 -0.26 -0.09 -3.19
CA ASN A 210 1.03 -0.56 -2.70
C ASN A 210 1.26 -0.04 -1.28
N GLU A 211 1.28 -0.95 -0.32
CA GLU A 211 1.67 -0.77 1.07
C GLU A 211 2.92 -1.59 1.42
N GLY A 212 3.68 -1.97 0.41
CA GLY A 212 4.95 -2.67 0.60
C GLY A 212 6.00 -1.78 1.25
N GLY A 213 7.06 -2.41 1.76
CA GLY A 213 8.18 -1.66 2.35
C GLY A 213 8.96 -0.85 1.29
N PRO A 214 9.99 -0.10 1.73
CA PRO A 214 10.72 0.85 0.88
C PRO A 214 11.38 0.22 -0.35
N LEU A 215 11.77 -1.05 -0.29
CA LEU A 215 12.31 -1.80 -1.43
C LEU A 215 11.23 -2.10 -2.49
N VAL A 216 10.01 -2.44 -2.04
CA VAL A 216 8.87 -2.65 -2.96
C VAL A 216 8.50 -1.32 -3.62
N LEU A 217 8.41 -0.22 -2.85
CA LEU A 217 8.16 1.09 -3.42
C LEU A 217 9.24 1.48 -4.44
N ALA A 218 10.51 1.24 -4.14
CA ALA A 218 11.61 1.52 -5.05
C ALA A 218 11.47 0.79 -6.39
N SER A 219 11.10 -0.50 -6.37
CA SER A 219 10.88 -1.28 -7.60
C SER A 219 9.73 -0.72 -8.45
N PHE A 220 8.65 -0.25 -7.83
CA PHE A 220 7.53 0.39 -8.51
C PHE A 220 7.92 1.76 -9.11
N LEU A 221 8.67 2.57 -8.37
CA LEU A 221 9.18 3.86 -8.88
C LEU A 221 10.15 3.66 -10.04
N ALA A 222 11.08 2.72 -9.94
CA ALA A 222 12.01 2.38 -11.02
C ALA A 222 11.30 1.89 -12.28
N ALA A 223 10.22 1.13 -12.13
CA ALA A 223 9.37 0.69 -13.23
C ALA A 223 8.44 1.80 -13.79
N GLY A 224 8.38 2.99 -13.17
CA GLY A 224 7.41 4.04 -13.50
C GLY A 224 5.97 3.58 -13.32
N ALA A 225 5.72 2.80 -12.30
CA ALA A 225 4.45 2.13 -12.04
C ALA A 225 3.67 2.72 -10.86
N VAL A 226 3.99 3.93 -10.43
CA VAL A 226 3.27 4.66 -9.38
C VAL A 226 2.50 5.81 -10.03
N ASP A 227 1.20 5.92 -9.76
CA ASP A 227 0.37 7.02 -10.25
C ASP A 227 0.15 8.07 -9.16
N GLU A 228 -0.14 7.65 -7.92
CA GLU A 228 -0.31 8.56 -6.79
C GLU A 228 0.37 8.06 -5.51
N LEU A 229 0.91 9.00 -4.77
CA LEU A 229 1.46 8.80 -3.43
C LEU A 229 0.59 9.53 -2.41
N PHE A 230 0.07 8.78 -1.44
CA PHE A 230 -0.51 9.27 -0.20
C PHE A 230 0.57 9.16 0.88
N LEU A 231 0.96 10.28 1.45
CA LEU A 231 2.04 10.37 2.42
C LEU A 231 1.55 11.09 3.67
N THR A 232 1.51 10.36 4.78
CA THR A 232 1.30 10.96 6.09
C THR A 232 2.63 11.37 6.67
N VAL A 233 2.78 12.66 7.03
CA VAL A 233 3.95 13.18 7.74
C VAL A 233 3.61 13.29 9.22
N ALA A 234 4.22 12.44 10.02
CA ALA A 234 4.04 12.42 11.47
C ALA A 234 4.91 13.47 12.16
N PRO A 235 4.44 14.10 13.25
CA PRO A 235 5.17 15.16 13.96
C PRO A 235 6.29 14.60 14.86
N GLN A 236 7.14 13.75 14.29
CA GLN A 236 8.24 13.08 15.00
C GLN A 236 9.56 13.28 14.25
N LEU A 237 10.65 13.31 15.01
CA LEU A 237 12.02 13.23 14.52
C LEU A 237 12.60 11.90 15.00
N ALA A 238 12.88 11.00 14.09
CA ALA A 238 13.34 9.66 14.43
C ALA A 238 14.87 9.58 14.55
N GLY A 239 15.58 10.31 13.70
CA GLY A 239 17.04 10.25 13.60
C GLY A 239 17.56 8.91 13.09
N ARG A 240 18.80 8.87 12.64
CA ARG A 240 19.48 7.64 12.21
C ARG A 240 20.98 7.73 12.47
N THR A 241 21.61 6.60 12.77
CA THR A 241 23.06 6.46 12.95
C THR A 241 23.53 5.20 12.24
N GLU A 242 24.84 5.01 12.08
CA GLU A 242 25.39 3.75 11.57
C GLU A 242 24.98 2.54 12.42
N ALA A 243 24.89 2.70 13.74
CA ALA A 243 24.45 1.65 14.67
C ALA A 243 22.91 1.45 14.70
N ALA A 244 22.14 2.41 14.18
CA ALA A 244 20.69 2.35 14.08
C ALA A 244 20.24 2.87 12.68
N PRO A 245 20.51 2.10 11.62
CA PRO A 245 20.12 2.48 10.26
C PRO A 245 18.61 2.36 10.10
N ARG A 246 17.92 3.51 10.15
CA ARG A 246 16.47 3.59 9.96
C ARG A 246 16.15 3.56 8.47
N ARG A 247 15.01 2.96 8.12
CA ARG A 247 14.54 2.90 6.74
C ARG A 247 14.00 4.24 6.27
N ALA A 248 14.46 4.68 5.11
CA ALA A 248 13.88 5.81 4.38
C ALA A 248 12.65 5.37 3.56
N LEU A 249 11.92 6.34 3.02
CA LEU A 249 10.76 6.08 2.16
C LEU A 249 11.12 5.24 0.93
N VAL A 250 12.30 5.46 0.34
CA VAL A 250 12.78 4.74 -0.85
C VAL A 250 14.17 4.19 -0.55
N GLU A 251 14.34 2.88 -0.72
CA GLU A 251 15.61 2.18 -0.52
C GLU A 251 15.90 1.20 -1.68
N GLY A 252 17.18 0.87 -1.89
CA GLY A 252 17.59 -0.08 -2.93
C GLY A 252 17.69 0.52 -4.33
N VAL A 253 17.33 1.79 -4.52
CA VAL A 253 17.53 2.55 -5.77
C VAL A 253 18.04 3.95 -5.46
N ALA A 254 18.92 4.45 -6.31
CA ALA A 254 19.39 5.83 -6.28
C ALA A 254 19.11 6.45 -7.64
N PHE A 255 18.16 7.36 -7.70
CA PHE A 255 17.85 8.12 -8.91
C PHE A 255 18.86 9.24 -9.11
N SER A 256 19.28 9.47 -10.35
CA SER A 256 20.01 10.70 -10.69
C SER A 256 19.03 11.90 -10.73
N PRO A 257 19.53 13.14 -10.66
CA PRO A 257 18.67 14.32 -10.80
C PRO A 257 17.85 14.36 -12.10
N ALA A 258 18.31 13.68 -13.15
CA ALA A 258 17.61 13.58 -14.44
C ALA A 258 16.50 12.54 -14.46
N ASP A 259 16.63 11.48 -13.64
CA ASP A 259 15.74 10.30 -13.66
C ASP A 259 14.80 10.26 -12.46
N ALA A 260 15.02 11.12 -11.45
CA ALA A 260 14.19 11.15 -10.25
C ALA A 260 12.72 11.45 -10.61
N PRO A 261 11.76 10.61 -10.18
CA PRO A 261 10.35 10.87 -10.42
C PRO A 261 9.94 12.22 -9.82
N ASN A 262 9.20 13.01 -10.58
CA ASN A 262 8.64 14.26 -10.12
C ASN A 262 7.28 14.03 -9.48
N ALA A 263 6.96 14.81 -8.44
CA ALA A 263 5.70 14.73 -7.74
C ALA A 263 4.95 16.06 -7.83
N GLN A 264 3.66 16.02 -8.22
CA GLN A 264 2.78 17.17 -8.25
C GLN A 264 1.81 17.10 -7.08
N LEU A 265 1.82 18.09 -6.19
CA LEU A 265 0.89 18.15 -5.07
C LEU A 265 -0.56 18.26 -5.58
N LEU A 266 -1.39 17.29 -5.17
CA LEU A 266 -2.83 17.25 -5.44
C LEU A 266 -3.63 17.79 -4.26
N SER A 267 -3.29 17.38 -3.03
CA SER A 267 -3.89 17.93 -1.82
C SER A 267 -2.93 17.90 -0.64
N ALA A 268 -3.18 18.81 0.29
CA ALA A 268 -2.57 18.83 1.62
C ALA A 268 -3.67 19.01 2.66
N LYS A 269 -3.71 18.14 3.63
CA LYS A 269 -4.67 18.14 4.72
C LYS A 269 -3.95 18.02 6.06
N GLN A 270 -4.61 18.38 7.14
CA GLN A 270 -4.08 18.35 8.50
C GLN A 270 -5.08 17.75 9.47
N ALA A 271 -4.60 16.95 10.40
CA ALA A 271 -5.34 16.58 11.60
C ALA A 271 -4.39 16.53 12.79
N GLY A 272 -4.69 17.28 13.83
CA GLY A 272 -3.74 17.52 14.91
C GLY A 272 -2.44 18.10 14.34
N ASN A 273 -1.33 17.42 14.61
CA ASN A 273 -0.01 17.80 14.13
C ASN A 273 0.46 16.96 12.93
N HIS A 274 -0.38 16.06 12.38
CA HIS A 274 -0.05 15.27 11.19
C HIS A 274 -0.45 16.02 9.92
N LEU A 275 0.37 15.88 8.87
CA LEU A 275 0.00 16.29 7.52
C LEU A 275 -0.32 15.05 6.69
N PHE A 276 -1.36 15.18 5.87
CA PHE A 276 -1.78 14.15 4.91
C PHE A 276 -1.63 14.74 3.51
N LEU A 277 -0.62 14.28 2.80
CA LEU A 277 -0.23 14.80 1.49
C LEU A 277 -0.62 13.79 0.41
N ARG A 278 -1.12 14.28 -0.70
CA ARG A 278 -1.42 13.49 -1.89
C ARG A 278 -0.69 14.08 -3.08
N TYR A 279 0.07 13.26 -3.76
CA TYR A 279 0.84 13.64 -4.94
C TYR A 279 0.48 12.77 -6.13
N ALA A 280 0.39 13.36 -7.33
CA ALA A 280 0.53 12.62 -8.58
C ALA A 280 2.01 12.44 -8.87
N ILE A 281 2.41 11.23 -9.26
CA ILE A 281 3.79 10.91 -9.62
C ILE A 281 3.89 10.94 -11.14
N GLY A 282 4.76 11.80 -11.63
CA GLY A 282 5.08 11.93 -13.06
C GLY A 282 6.50 11.43 -13.35
N ARG A 283 6.74 11.09 -14.61
CA ARG A 283 8.09 10.85 -15.15
C ARG A 283 8.72 12.16 -15.58
#